data_066f5b11bbe42243b338c412e21861f8
#
_entry.id   066f5b11bbe42243b338c412e21861f8
#
_cell.length_a   1.000
_cell.length_b   1.000
_cell.length_c   1.000
_cell.angle_alpha   90.00
_cell.angle_beta   90.00
_cell.angle_gamma   90.00
#
_symmetry.space_group_name_H-M   'P 1'
#
loop_
_entity.id
_entity.type
_entity.pdbx_description
1 polymer ?
#
loop_
_entity_poly.entity_id
_entity_poly.type
_entity_poly.pdbx_seq_one_letter_code
_entity_poly.pdbx_strand_id
1 'polypeptide(L)'
;CGGDDHHHTHIGNLRHVVLFKFKEGTTPEKIAEIEKAFAALPAKIPAIIDFEWGTNNSPEGHDQGYTHCFLVTFKDAAGREVYLPHPAHKEFVALAGPHFDAVHVVDYIAKE
;
A
#
# COMPACT_ATOMS: atom_id res chain seq x y z
N CYS A 1 26.49 13.27 3.08
CA CYS A 1 26.25 12.09 3.85
C CYS A 1 24.94 11.42 3.49
N GLY A 2 24.69 10.29 4.09
CA GLY A 2 23.59 9.45 3.74
C GLY A 2 22.20 10.06 3.98
N GLY A 3 22.07 10.99 4.91
CA GLY A 3 20.79 11.59 5.21
C GLY A 3 20.20 12.38 4.05
N ASP A 4 21.04 13.09 3.34
CA ASP A 4 20.59 13.87 2.19
C ASP A 4 20.12 12.97 1.04
N ASP A 5 20.80 11.83 0.87
CA ASP A 5 20.45 10.89 -0.18
C ASP A 5 19.05 10.31 0.03
N HIS A 6 18.63 10.12 1.30
CA HIS A 6 17.30 9.61 1.59
C HIS A 6 16.20 10.53 1.12
N HIS A 7 16.39 11.86 1.18
CA HIS A 7 15.38 12.81 0.70
C HIS A 7 15.10 12.66 -0.77
N HIS A 8 16.09 12.22 -1.54
CA HIS A 8 16.01 12.17 -2.99
C HIS A 8 15.76 10.77 -3.54
N THR A 9 15.70 9.76 -2.65
CA THR A 9 15.63 8.36 -3.06
C THR A 9 14.45 8.06 -3.99
N HIS A 10 13.30 8.69 -3.73
CA HIS A 10 12.07 8.40 -4.46
C HIS A 10 11.61 9.48 -5.42
N ILE A 11 12.37 10.57 -5.54
CA ILE A 11 12.01 11.63 -6.49
C ILE A 11 12.00 11.04 -7.89
N GLY A 12 10.89 11.24 -8.61
CA GLY A 12 10.69 10.67 -9.94
C GLY A 12 10.09 9.27 -9.94
N ASN A 13 10.00 8.62 -8.78
CA ASN A 13 9.36 7.31 -8.68
C ASN A 13 7.85 7.46 -8.50
N LEU A 14 7.12 6.43 -8.89
CA LEU A 14 5.67 6.40 -8.69
C LEU A 14 5.38 5.83 -7.31
N ARG A 15 4.66 6.62 -6.51
CA ARG A 15 4.23 6.21 -5.17
C ARG A 15 2.73 5.88 -5.23
N HIS A 16 2.39 4.68 -4.82
CA HIS A 16 1.04 4.13 -4.84
C HIS A 16 0.57 4.03 -3.39
N VAL A 17 -0.31 4.94 -2.99
CA VAL A 17 -0.79 5.05 -1.61
C VAL A 17 -2.16 4.39 -1.52
N VAL A 18 -2.30 3.40 -0.65
CA VAL A 18 -3.53 2.64 -0.52
C VAL A 18 -4.01 2.71 0.92
N LEU A 19 -5.23 3.18 1.11
CA LEU A 19 -5.86 3.25 2.42
C LEU A 19 -7.00 2.24 2.48
N PHE A 20 -7.08 1.49 3.60
CA PHE A 20 -8.15 0.51 3.81
C PHE A 20 -9.03 0.91 4.98
N LYS A 21 -10.34 0.74 4.75
CA LYS A 21 -11.35 0.76 5.80
C LYS A 21 -12.01 -0.61 5.80
N PHE A 22 -11.89 -1.32 6.93
CA PHE A 22 -12.46 -2.67 7.02
C PHE A 22 -13.94 -2.61 7.40
N LYS A 23 -14.68 -3.61 6.96
CA LYS A 23 -16.08 -3.77 7.36
C LYS A 23 -16.15 -3.99 8.87
N GLU A 24 -17.20 -3.45 9.47
CA GLU A 24 -17.48 -3.69 10.89
C GLU A 24 -17.61 -5.18 11.13
N GLY A 25 -17.02 -5.65 12.22
CA GLY A 25 -17.04 -7.07 12.56
C GLY A 25 -15.89 -7.88 11.96
N THR A 26 -15.03 -7.28 11.13
CA THR A 26 -13.83 -7.96 10.66
C THR A 26 -12.95 -8.29 11.86
N THR A 27 -12.58 -9.56 12.02
CA THR A 27 -11.84 -9.99 13.20
C THR A 27 -10.39 -9.51 13.16
N PRO A 28 -9.75 -9.31 14.33
CA PRO A 28 -8.32 -8.98 14.37
C PRO A 28 -7.46 -10.01 13.66
N GLU A 29 -7.84 -11.30 13.74
CA GLU A 29 -7.11 -12.36 13.06
C GLU A 29 -7.16 -12.21 11.54
N LYS A 30 -8.32 -11.84 11.00
CA LYS A 30 -8.48 -11.63 9.56
C LYS A 30 -7.70 -10.39 9.12
N ILE A 31 -7.74 -9.32 9.90
CA ILE A 31 -6.97 -8.12 9.60
C ILE A 31 -5.48 -8.45 9.58
N ALA A 32 -4.99 -9.21 10.57
CA ALA A 32 -3.58 -9.62 10.61
C ALA A 32 -3.21 -10.47 9.39
N GLU A 33 -4.09 -11.33 8.95
CA GLU A 33 -3.87 -12.15 7.76
C GLU A 33 -3.71 -11.27 6.52
N ILE A 34 -4.57 -10.26 6.39
CA ILE A 34 -4.54 -9.32 5.26
C ILE A 34 -3.26 -8.47 5.29
N GLU A 35 -2.87 -8.00 6.48
CA GLU A 35 -1.62 -7.25 6.65
C GLU A 35 -0.42 -8.06 6.17
N LYS A 36 -0.34 -9.32 6.59
CA LYS A 36 0.75 -10.22 6.20
C LYS A 36 0.73 -10.51 4.71
N ALA A 37 -0.45 -10.69 4.15
CA ALA A 37 -0.58 -10.99 2.72
C ALA A 37 -0.11 -9.82 1.87
N PHE A 38 -0.43 -8.58 2.26
CA PHE A 38 0.06 -7.41 1.54
C PHE A 38 1.57 -7.29 1.68
N ALA A 39 2.08 -7.45 2.91
CA ALA A 39 3.51 -7.34 3.18
C ALA A 39 4.34 -8.41 2.45
N ALA A 40 3.71 -9.49 2.01
CA ALA A 40 4.38 -10.54 1.24
C ALA A 40 4.51 -10.20 -0.25
N LEU A 41 3.76 -9.21 -0.75
CA LEU A 41 3.76 -8.90 -2.19
C LEU A 41 5.12 -8.43 -2.72
N PRO A 42 5.91 -7.61 -1.99
CA PRO A 42 7.22 -7.22 -2.52
C PRO A 42 8.14 -8.38 -2.88
N ALA A 43 8.06 -9.49 -2.13
CA ALA A 43 8.87 -10.67 -2.43
C ALA A 43 8.37 -11.41 -3.68
N LYS A 44 7.11 -11.21 -4.05
CA LYS A 44 6.48 -11.91 -5.16
C LYS A 44 6.44 -11.09 -6.44
N ILE A 45 6.56 -9.77 -6.33
CA ILE A 45 6.42 -8.85 -7.47
C ILE A 45 7.64 -7.95 -7.52
N PRO A 46 8.65 -8.32 -8.34
CA PRO A 46 9.90 -7.55 -8.41
C PRO A 46 9.74 -6.09 -8.86
N ALA A 47 8.63 -5.75 -9.50
CA ALA A 47 8.36 -4.36 -9.89
C ALA A 47 8.24 -3.42 -8.70
N ILE A 48 7.93 -3.94 -7.51
CA ILE A 48 7.89 -3.15 -6.28
C ILE A 48 9.32 -2.90 -5.83
N ILE A 49 9.74 -1.63 -5.84
CA ILE A 49 11.11 -1.28 -5.46
C ILE A 49 11.23 -0.82 -4.01
N ASP A 50 10.11 -0.45 -3.38
CA ASP A 50 10.09 -0.10 -1.97
C ASP A 50 8.67 -0.27 -1.43
N PHE A 51 8.57 -0.53 -0.14
CA PHE A 51 7.29 -0.83 0.49
C PHE A 51 7.36 -0.49 1.97
N GLU A 52 6.32 0.18 2.44
CA GLU A 52 6.13 0.39 3.88
C GLU A 52 4.65 0.51 4.15
N TRP A 53 4.26 0.29 5.40
CA TRP A 53 2.86 0.44 5.78
C TRP A 53 2.75 0.74 7.27
N GLY A 54 1.58 1.22 7.66
CA GLY A 54 1.30 1.48 9.05
C GLY A 54 -0.18 1.68 9.27
N THR A 55 -0.54 1.92 10.53
CA THR A 55 -1.92 2.18 10.90
C THR A 55 -2.08 3.63 11.33
N ASN A 56 -3.29 4.15 11.18
CA ASN A 56 -3.57 5.54 11.49
C ASN A 56 -3.35 5.84 12.97
N ASN A 57 -2.66 6.94 13.25
CA ASN A 57 -2.53 7.47 14.61
C ASN A 57 -2.75 8.98 14.65
N SER A 58 -3.38 9.55 13.62
CA SER A 58 -3.64 10.98 13.58
C SER A 58 -4.69 11.38 14.61
N PRO A 59 -4.43 12.42 15.40
CA PRO A 59 -5.41 12.88 16.41
C PRO A 59 -6.44 13.86 15.85
N GLU A 60 -6.37 14.21 14.57
CA GLU A 60 -7.20 15.27 14.00
C GLU A 60 -8.64 14.85 13.68
N GLY A 61 -8.91 13.53 13.60
CA GLY A 61 -10.26 13.08 13.31
C GLY A 61 -10.64 13.17 11.84
N HIS A 62 -9.66 13.27 10.94
CA HIS A 62 -9.89 13.37 9.50
C HIS A 62 -9.64 12.07 8.77
N ASP A 63 -9.47 10.97 9.47
CA ASP A 63 -9.14 9.67 8.88
C ASP A 63 -10.31 8.99 8.18
N GLN A 64 -11.54 9.44 8.43
CA GLN A 64 -12.76 8.94 7.78
C GLN A 64 -12.96 7.43 7.94
N GLY A 65 -12.40 6.86 9.01
CA GLY A 65 -12.51 5.43 9.29
C GLY A 65 -11.47 4.56 8.59
N TYR A 66 -10.59 5.14 7.79
CA TYR A 66 -9.47 4.41 7.21
C TYR A 66 -8.42 4.17 8.28
N THR A 67 -8.07 2.91 8.49
CA THR A 67 -7.18 2.51 9.59
C THR A 67 -5.80 2.11 9.10
N HIS A 68 -5.67 1.73 7.83
CA HIS A 68 -4.41 1.19 7.28
C HIS A 68 -3.96 2.01 6.10
N CYS A 69 -2.66 2.24 6.03
CA CYS A 69 -2.05 2.92 4.89
C CYS A 69 -0.85 2.09 4.42
N PHE A 70 -0.87 1.72 3.13
CA PHE A 70 0.22 0.98 2.52
C PHE A 70 0.82 1.85 1.43
N LEU A 71 2.14 2.01 1.45
CA LEU A 71 2.86 2.81 0.47
C LEU A 71 3.74 1.90 -0.36
N VAL A 72 3.36 1.73 -1.62
CA VAL A 72 4.07 0.86 -2.57
C VAL A 72 4.76 1.76 -3.59
N THR A 73 6.05 1.55 -3.81
CA THR A 73 6.81 2.38 -4.74
C THR A 73 7.24 1.56 -5.94
N PHE A 74 7.04 2.12 -7.13
CA PHE A 74 7.50 1.57 -8.41
C PHE A 74 8.48 2.54 -9.03
N LYS A 75 9.36 2.04 -9.89
CA LYS A 75 10.29 2.90 -10.60
C LYS A 75 9.54 3.95 -11.42
N ASP A 76 8.45 3.52 -12.09
CA ASP A 76 7.64 4.36 -12.96
C ASP A 76 6.28 3.69 -13.18
N ALA A 77 5.48 4.26 -14.07
CA ALA A 77 4.14 3.73 -14.38
C ALA A 77 4.20 2.31 -14.96
N ALA A 78 5.27 1.97 -15.66
CA ALA A 78 5.40 0.62 -16.23
C ALA A 78 5.42 -0.43 -15.11
N GLY A 79 6.06 -0.13 -13.97
CA GLY A 79 6.06 -1.03 -12.82
C GLY A 79 4.67 -1.25 -12.26
N ARG A 80 3.87 -0.19 -12.16
CA ARG A 80 2.48 -0.31 -11.73
C ARG A 80 1.67 -1.17 -12.70
N GLU A 81 1.91 -1.03 -14.02
CA GLU A 81 1.21 -1.82 -15.02
C GLU A 81 1.54 -3.30 -14.94
N VAL A 82 2.69 -3.66 -14.41
CA VAL A 82 3.05 -5.05 -14.12
C VAL A 82 2.35 -5.52 -12.84
N TYR A 83 2.27 -4.64 -11.85
CA TYR A 83 1.75 -4.96 -10.52
C TYR A 83 0.24 -5.22 -10.52
N LEU A 84 -0.55 -4.32 -11.11
CA LEU A 84 -2.00 -4.40 -11.02
C LEU A 84 -2.57 -5.70 -11.57
N PRO A 85 -2.13 -6.22 -12.74
CA PRO A 85 -2.64 -7.50 -13.24
C PRO A 85 -1.87 -8.72 -12.75
N HIS A 86 -0.85 -8.53 -11.91
CA HIS A 86 -0.01 -9.65 -11.47
C HIS A 86 -0.84 -10.66 -10.67
N PRO A 87 -0.66 -11.98 -10.90
CA PRO A 87 -1.43 -13.00 -10.19
C PRO A 87 -1.35 -12.86 -8.67
N ALA A 88 -0.18 -12.52 -8.12
CA ALA A 88 -0.03 -12.35 -6.68
C ALA A 88 -0.89 -11.20 -6.15
N HIS A 89 -0.98 -10.08 -6.90
CA HIS A 89 -1.84 -8.97 -6.52
C HIS A 89 -3.31 -9.36 -6.60
N LYS A 90 -3.69 -10.11 -7.65
CA LYS A 90 -5.08 -10.57 -7.79
C LYS A 90 -5.48 -11.51 -6.66
N GLU A 91 -4.57 -12.38 -6.23
CA GLU A 91 -4.83 -13.27 -5.09
C GLU A 91 -5.04 -12.46 -3.81
N PHE A 92 -4.23 -11.42 -3.60
CA PHE A 92 -4.41 -10.53 -2.46
C PHE A 92 -5.79 -9.86 -2.50
N VAL A 93 -6.19 -9.32 -3.65
CA VAL A 93 -7.48 -8.67 -3.80
C VAL A 93 -8.63 -9.64 -3.52
N ALA A 94 -8.50 -10.89 -3.96
CA ALA A 94 -9.52 -11.92 -3.69
C ALA A 94 -9.62 -12.24 -2.20
N LEU A 95 -8.49 -12.25 -1.50
CA LEU A 95 -8.48 -12.49 -0.05
C LEU A 95 -9.06 -11.32 0.72
N ALA A 96 -8.62 -10.12 0.41
CA ALA A 96 -8.89 -8.94 1.22
C ALA A 96 -10.18 -8.23 0.84
N GLY A 97 -10.52 -8.22 -0.45
CA GLY A 97 -11.64 -7.43 -0.98
C GLY A 97 -12.96 -7.63 -0.25
N PRO A 98 -13.37 -8.88 0.07
CA PRO A 98 -14.64 -9.09 0.76
C PRO A 98 -14.73 -8.45 2.14
N HIS A 99 -13.59 -8.09 2.73
CA HIS A 99 -13.52 -7.52 4.08
C HIS A 99 -13.38 -6.01 4.08
N PHE A 100 -13.31 -5.37 2.90
CA PHE A 100 -13.20 -3.91 2.82
C PHE A 100 -14.57 -3.25 2.75
N ASP A 101 -14.76 -2.23 3.60
CA ASP A 101 -15.88 -1.32 3.49
C ASP A 101 -15.56 -0.25 2.44
N ALA A 102 -14.32 0.21 2.41
CA ALA A 102 -13.87 1.19 1.44
C ALA A 102 -12.36 1.09 1.23
N VAL A 103 -11.92 1.43 0.02
CA VAL A 103 -10.50 1.51 -0.35
C VAL A 103 -10.30 2.86 -1.01
N HIS A 104 -9.21 3.54 -0.65
CA HIS A 104 -8.85 4.81 -1.25
C HIS A 104 -7.44 4.70 -1.81
N VAL A 105 -7.26 5.03 -3.08
CA VAL A 105 -5.96 4.92 -3.74
C VAL A 105 -5.59 6.27 -4.35
N VAL A 106 -4.38 6.71 -4.08
CA VAL A 106 -3.82 7.91 -4.70
C VAL A 106 -2.42 7.57 -5.20
N ASP A 107 -2.17 7.84 -6.46
CA ASP A 107 -0.85 7.65 -7.06
C ASP A 107 -0.25 8.99 -7.44
N TYR A 108 1.06 9.12 -7.27
CA TYR A 108 1.76 10.33 -7.68
C TYR A 108 3.19 9.99 -8.05
N ILE A 109 3.78 10.85 -8.89
CA ILE A 109 5.22 10.82 -9.13
C ILE A 109 5.84 11.73 -8.09
N ALA A 110 6.77 11.21 -7.31
CA ALA A 110 7.36 11.98 -6.22
C ALA A 110 8.10 13.20 -6.77
N LYS A 111 7.76 14.38 -6.24
CA LYS A 111 8.35 15.64 -6.63
C LYS A 111 9.34 16.13 -5.59
N GLU A 112 10.26 16.96 -6.05
CA GLU A 112 11.22 17.61 -5.17
C GLU A 112 10.54 18.59 -4.23
#